data_1b7fe4648813c193e3a7502451b79c2a
#
_entry.id   1b7fe4648813c193e3a7502451b79c2a
#
_cell.length_a   1.000
_cell.length_b   1.000
_cell.length_c   1.000
_cell.angle_alpha   90.00
_cell.angle_beta   90.00
_cell.angle_gamma   90.00
#
_symmetry.space_group_name_H-M   'P 1'
#
loop_
_entity.id
_entity.type
_entity.pdbx_description
1 polymer ?
#
loop_
_entity_poly.entity_id
_entity_poly.type
_entity_poly.pdbx_seq_one_letter_code
_entity_poly.pdbx_strand_id
1 'polypeptide(L)'
;MGTGYLPDDVLGDVLNEVINVPGDFAEVGVFQGALFKRLVAVAQVLKRTAHAFDSFEGMAEPTARDAGKYPKGALSVGGKERFRQIIQHSVDRHRQLAHAAHQNVGALPGDIRNDAFALWDGYVPDCLTKCPVQQFSFIYIDLDHHDPTAAALEWAWPRLAPGGILGFDDYFPSRERLASPPIDAFLDQQYRDLRLVHFANNQLFIRKRGNAAVRRSVA
;
A
#
# COMPACT_ATOMS: atom_id res chain seq x y z
N MET A 1 12.30 -18.98 1.90
CA MET A 1 12.07 -17.55 1.68
C MET A 1 10.61 -17.40 1.31
N GLY A 2 9.77 -16.97 2.25
CA GLY A 2 8.37 -16.72 1.97
C GLY A 2 8.29 -15.50 1.05
N THR A 3 7.78 -15.68 -0.15
CA THR A 3 7.36 -14.57 -0.99
C THR A 3 6.28 -13.84 -0.21
N GLY A 4 6.44 -12.54 0.06
CA GLY A 4 5.48 -11.70 0.77
C GLY A 4 4.16 -11.51 0.01
N TYR A 5 3.57 -12.63 -0.42
CA TYR A 5 2.29 -12.62 -1.13
C TYR A 5 1.16 -12.47 -0.12
N LEU A 6 0.51 -11.33 -0.16
CA LEU A 6 -0.74 -11.10 0.58
C LEU A 6 -1.86 -11.91 -0.08
N PRO A 7 -2.47 -12.90 0.64
CA PRO A 7 -3.58 -13.68 0.12
C PRO A 7 -4.78 -12.80 -0.29
N ASP A 8 -5.51 -13.22 -1.34
CA ASP A 8 -6.62 -12.43 -1.88
C ASP A 8 -7.80 -12.30 -0.90
N ASP A 9 -8.03 -13.29 -0.06
CA ASP A 9 -9.04 -13.26 1.01
C ASP A 9 -8.68 -12.24 2.10
N VAL A 10 -7.43 -12.23 2.56
CA VAL A 10 -6.94 -11.26 3.56
C VAL A 10 -7.01 -9.83 3.01
N LEU A 11 -6.55 -9.61 1.78
CA LEU A 11 -6.65 -8.29 1.14
C LEU A 11 -8.11 -7.88 0.96
N GLY A 12 -8.97 -8.79 0.53
CA GLY A 12 -10.39 -8.56 0.37
C GLY A 12 -11.06 -8.12 1.67
N ASP A 13 -10.79 -8.82 2.76
CA ASP A 13 -11.31 -8.48 4.09
C ASP A 13 -10.83 -7.10 4.56
N VAL A 14 -9.54 -6.83 4.43
CA VAL A 14 -8.95 -5.53 4.79
C VAL A 14 -9.52 -4.38 3.96
N LEU A 15 -9.68 -4.55 2.64
CA LEU A 15 -10.25 -3.52 1.77
C LEU A 15 -11.74 -3.31 2.01
N ASN A 16 -12.50 -4.36 2.34
CA ASN A 16 -13.91 -4.23 2.73
C ASN A 16 -14.09 -3.35 3.97
N GLU A 17 -13.14 -3.39 4.90
CA GLU A 17 -13.19 -2.52 6.08
C GLU A 17 -13.03 -1.03 5.77
N VAL A 18 -12.45 -0.67 4.62
CA VAL A 18 -12.22 0.73 4.21
C VAL A 18 -13.08 1.17 3.03
N ILE A 19 -13.99 0.33 2.55
CA ILE A 19 -14.83 0.65 1.39
C ILE A 19 -15.63 1.96 1.56
N ASN A 20 -16.06 2.26 2.78
CA ASN A 20 -16.81 3.48 3.12
C ASN A 20 -15.92 4.57 3.75
N VAL A 21 -14.62 4.36 3.88
CA VAL A 21 -13.68 5.37 4.36
C VAL A 21 -13.26 6.25 3.18
N PRO A 22 -13.36 7.58 3.26
CA PRO A 22 -12.99 8.46 2.15
C PRO A 22 -11.48 8.47 1.94
N GLY A 23 -11.07 8.62 0.68
CA GLY A 23 -9.66 8.71 0.29
C GLY A 23 -9.25 7.65 -0.72
N ASP A 24 -8.10 7.88 -1.33
CA ASP A 24 -7.49 7.01 -2.33
C ASP A 24 -6.75 5.83 -1.69
N PHE A 25 -6.17 4.98 -2.51
CA PHE A 25 -5.29 3.89 -2.08
C PHE A 25 -3.84 4.21 -2.43
N ALA A 26 -2.90 3.72 -1.63
CA ALA A 26 -1.48 3.86 -1.90
C ALA A 26 -0.71 2.58 -1.60
N GLU A 27 0.33 2.34 -2.40
CA GLU A 27 1.38 1.36 -2.13
C GLU A 27 2.73 2.04 -2.29
N VAL A 28 3.57 1.93 -1.27
CA VAL A 28 4.91 2.50 -1.21
C VAL A 28 5.92 1.37 -1.24
N GLY A 29 6.64 1.24 -2.37
CA GLY A 29 7.35 0.05 -2.78
C GLY A 29 6.39 -0.92 -3.50
N VAL A 30 6.51 -1.02 -4.83
CA VAL A 30 5.53 -1.79 -5.62
C VAL A 30 6.15 -2.96 -6.37
N PHE A 31 7.47 -3.02 -6.50
CA PHE A 31 8.19 -4.06 -7.25
C PHE A 31 7.49 -4.39 -8.57
N GLN A 32 7.04 -5.63 -8.77
CA GLN A 32 6.34 -6.08 -9.99
C GLN A 32 4.82 -5.80 -9.96
N GLY A 33 4.33 -5.10 -8.95
CA GLY A 33 2.93 -4.69 -8.83
C GLY A 33 1.97 -5.83 -8.45
N ALA A 34 2.43 -6.83 -7.72
CA ALA A 34 1.59 -7.96 -7.32
C ALA A 34 0.38 -7.52 -6.47
N LEU A 35 0.57 -6.62 -5.53
CA LEU A 35 -0.50 -6.00 -4.77
C LEU A 35 -1.12 -4.84 -5.56
N PHE A 36 -0.31 -3.98 -6.16
CA PHE A 36 -0.76 -2.75 -6.81
C PHE A 36 -1.86 -2.98 -7.87
N LYS A 37 -1.72 -3.99 -8.72
CA LYS A 37 -2.75 -4.33 -9.73
C LYS A 37 -4.10 -4.66 -9.11
N ARG A 38 -4.12 -5.25 -7.90
CA ARG A 38 -5.35 -5.56 -7.15
C ARG A 38 -5.96 -4.28 -6.58
N LEU A 39 -5.12 -3.38 -6.04
CA LEU A 39 -5.57 -2.06 -5.59
C LEU A 39 -6.16 -1.26 -6.74
N VAL A 40 -5.55 -1.27 -7.93
CA VAL A 40 -6.08 -0.60 -9.14
C VAL A 40 -7.45 -1.16 -9.51
N ALA A 41 -7.62 -2.49 -9.50
CA ALA A 41 -8.90 -3.12 -9.82
C ALA A 41 -10.03 -2.68 -8.87
N VAL A 42 -9.75 -2.63 -7.55
CA VAL A 42 -10.72 -2.18 -6.55
C VAL A 42 -10.96 -0.67 -6.64
N ALA A 43 -9.91 0.13 -6.82
CA ALA A 43 -10.00 1.58 -6.98
C ALA A 43 -10.87 1.95 -8.19
N GLN A 44 -10.75 1.23 -9.30
CA GLN A 44 -11.58 1.39 -10.48
C GLN A 44 -13.08 1.26 -10.16
N VAL A 45 -13.46 0.22 -9.41
CA VAL A 45 -14.86 -0.04 -9.00
C VAL A 45 -15.36 1.07 -8.07
N LEU A 46 -14.54 1.49 -7.12
CA LEU A 46 -14.89 2.50 -6.12
C LEU A 46 -14.75 3.95 -6.63
N LYS A 47 -14.36 4.16 -7.89
CA LYS A 47 -14.08 5.49 -8.48
C LYS A 47 -13.03 6.27 -7.69
N ARG A 48 -12.01 5.57 -7.18
CA ARG A 48 -10.83 6.11 -6.50
C ARG A 48 -9.62 5.98 -7.42
N THR A 49 -8.48 6.53 -6.97
CA THR A 49 -7.18 6.35 -7.63
C THR A 49 -6.28 5.48 -6.74
N ALA A 50 -5.53 4.56 -7.33
CA ALA A 50 -4.45 3.85 -6.67
C ALA A 50 -3.12 4.54 -6.99
N HIS A 51 -2.31 4.84 -5.98
CA HIS A 51 -1.04 5.55 -6.11
C HIS A 51 0.12 4.60 -5.84
N ALA A 52 1.03 4.45 -6.80
CA ALA A 52 2.27 3.71 -6.64
C ALA A 52 3.43 4.68 -6.42
N PHE A 53 4.21 4.44 -5.38
CA PHE A 53 5.43 5.19 -5.06
C PHE A 53 6.62 4.24 -5.13
N ASP A 54 7.50 4.43 -6.09
CA ASP A 54 8.67 3.57 -6.31
C ASP A 54 9.70 4.28 -7.18
N SER A 55 10.95 3.86 -7.11
CA SER A 55 11.95 4.26 -8.08
C SER A 55 11.71 3.62 -9.45
N PHE A 56 11.06 2.46 -9.49
CA PHE A 56 10.94 1.55 -10.63
C PHE A 56 12.30 1.07 -11.19
N GLU A 57 13.38 1.50 -10.57
CA GLU A 57 14.77 1.21 -10.90
C GLU A 57 15.42 0.23 -9.90
N GLY A 58 14.63 -0.21 -8.90
CA GLY A 58 15.04 -1.10 -7.82
C GLY A 58 15.50 -0.37 -6.58
N MET A 59 16.14 -1.12 -5.68
CA MET A 59 16.53 -0.65 -4.36
C MET A 59 17.53 0.51 -4.42
N ALA A 60 17.42 1.43 -3.46
CA ALA A 60 18.44 2.46 -3.23
C ALA A 60 19.73 1.85 -2.69
N GLU A 61 20.80 2.64 -2.63
CA GLU A 61 22.04 2.24 -1.94
C GLU A 61 21.70 1.95 -0.47
N PRO A 62 22.02 0.74 0.04
CA PRO A 62 21.75 0.41 1.43
C PRO A 62 22.59 1.26 2.38
N THR A 63 22.00 1.67 3.49
CA THR A 63 22.69 2.37 4.58
C THR A 63 23.41 1.37 5.51
N ALA A 64 24.18 1.86 6.46
CA ALA A 64 24.79 1.01 7.49
C ALA A 64 23.75 0.23 8.32
N ARG A 65 22.51 0.76 8.44
CA ARG A 65 21.39 0.10 9.14
C ARG A 65 20.84 -1.09 8.38
N ASP A 66 20.98 -1.09 7.07
CA ASP A 66 20.44 -2.13 6.19
C ASP A 66 21.33 -3.37 6.07
N ALA A 67 22.50 -3.38 6.76
CA ALA A 67 23.44 -4.51 6.83
C ALA A 67 23.78 -5.13 5.46
N GLY A 68 23.77 -4.30 4.40
CA GLY A 68 24.06 -4.74 3.03
C GLY A 68 23.00 -5.63 2.38
N LYS A 69 21.81 -5.76 2.96
CA LYS A 69 20.69 -6.44 2.29
C LYS A 69 20.21 -5.63 1.09
N TYR A 70 19.90 -6.34 0.02
CA TYR A 70 19.42 -5.75 -1.24
C TYR A 70 20.34 -4.66 -1.77
N PRO A 71 21.35 -5.01 -2.58
CA PRO A 71 22.23 -4.02 -3.18
C PRO A 71 21.44 -3.07 -4.09
N LYS A 72 22.02 -1.90 -4.34
CA LYS A 72 21.45 -0.91 -5.28
C LYS A 72 21.03 -1.55 -6.59
N GLY A 73 19.82 -1.22 -7.04
CA GLY A 73 19.25 -1.76 -8.27
C GLY A 73 18.66 -3.16 -8.17
N ALA A 74 18.75 -3.84 -7.00
CA ALA A 74 18.01 -5.06 -6.78
C ALA A 74 16.49 -4.79 -6.90
N LEU A 75 15.73 -5.79 -7.34
CA LEU A 75 14.27 -5.68 -7.51
C LEU A 75 13.83 -4.66 -8.58
N SER A 76 14.69 -4.25 -9.50
CA SER A 76 14.33 -3.37 -10.61
C SER A 76 13.30 -4.01 -11.54
N VAL A 77 12.33 -3.21 -11.97
CA VAL A 77 11.36 -3.61 -13.01
C VAL A 77 11.71 -3.04 -14.39
N GLY A 78 12.78 -2.26 -14.49
CA GLY A 78 13.25 -1.67 -15.74
C GLY A 78 12.54 -0.37 -16.10
N GLY A 79 12.11 0.41 -15.09
CA GLY A 79 11.61 1.77 -15.22
C GLY A 79 10.09 1.91 -15.19
N LYS A 80 9.66 3.15 -14.93
CA LYS A 80 8.25 3.52 -14.72
C LYS A 80 7.33 3.15 -15.90
N GLU A 81 7.77 3.35 -17.12
CA GLU A 81 6.93 3.07 -18.29
C GLU A 81 6.69 1.57 -18.47
N ARG A 82 7.71 0.75 -18.26
CA ARG A 82 7.56 -0.70 -18.25
C ARG A 82 6.60 -1.17 -17.15
N PHE A 83 6.71 -0.60 -15.96
CA PHE A 83 5.77 -0.88 -14.87
C PHE A 83 4.34 -0.51 -15.26
N ARG A 84 4.12 0.66 -15.87
CA ARG A 84 2.81 1.08 -16.39
C ARG A 84 2.19 0.04 -17.32
N GLN A 85 2.97 -0.46 -18.28
CA GLN A 85 2.52 -1.49 -19.23
C GLN A 85 2.17 -2.79 -18.51
N ILE A 86 2.96 -3.22 -17.51
CA ILE A 86 2.70 -4.41 -16.70
C ILE A 86 1.35 -4.27 -15.98
N ILE A 87 1.10 -3.13 -15.37
CA ILE A 87 -0.14 -2.90 -14.62
C ILE A 87 -1.35 -2.87 -15.55
N GLN A 88 -1.31 -2.13 -16.64
CA GLN A 88 -2.41 -2.09 -17.61
C GLN A 88 -2.78 -3.47 -18.10
N HIS A 89 -1.80 -4.25 -18.57
CA HIS A 89 -2.03 -5.61 -19.07
C HIS A 89 -2.56 -6.56 -17.97
N SER A 90 -2.06 -6.44 -16.75
CA SER A 90 -2.47 -7.31 -15.63
C SER A 90 -3.88 -7.00 -15.13
N VAL A 91 -4.27 -5.73 -15.09
CA VAL A 91 -5.62 -5.33 -14.67
C VAL A 91 -6.67 -5.82 -15.67
N ASP A 92 -6.39 -5.75 -16.97
CA ASP A 92 -7.29 -6.27 -18.00
C ASP A 92 -7.54 -7.77 -17.83
N ARG A 93 -6.50 -8.55 -17.53
CA ARG A 93 -6.64 -9.99 -17.24
C ARG A 93 -7.47 -10.25 -15.98
N HIS A 94 -7.25 -9.49 -14.90
CA HIS A 94 -8.00 -9.65 -13.64
C HIS A 94 -9.48 -9.28 -13.81
N ARG A 95 -9.79 -8.32 -14.66
CA ARG A 95 -11.17 -7.99 -15.02
C ARG A 95 -11.88 -9.16 -15.70
N GLN A 96 -11.23 -9.82 -16.66
CA GLN A 96 -11.79 -10.99 -17.32
C GLN A 96 -12.07 -12.13 -16.32
N LEU A 97 -11.16 -12.36 -15.36
CA LEU A 97 -11.35 -13.37 -14.30
C LEU A 97 -12.45 -12.96 -13.30
N ALA A 98 -12.52 -11.70 -12.92
CA ALA A 98 -13.58 -11.18 -12.05
C ALA A 98 -14.96 -11.29 -12.71
N HIS A 99 -15.08 -11.00 -13.99
CA HIS A 99 -16.32 -11.22 -14.76
C HIS A 99 -16.72 -12.70 -14.80
N ALA A 100 -15.77 -13.61 -14.93
CA ALA A 100 -16.04 -15.06 -14.96
C ALA A 100 -16.45 -15.62 -13.58
N ALA A 101 -15.94 -15.02 -12.48
CA ALA A 101 -16.18 -15.49 -11.12
C ALA A 101 -17.45 -14.90 -10.46
N HIS A 102 -17.89 -13.72 -10.87
CA HIS A 102 -19.00 -12.98 -10.26
C HIS A 102 -20.07 -12.61 -11.30
N GLN A 103 -20.93 -13.57 -11.65
CA GLN A 103 -22.08 -13.32 -12.54
C GLN A 103 -23.13 -12.33 -11.98
N ASN A 104 -22.96 -11.86 -10.71
CA ASN A 104 -23.89 -10.96 -10.02
C ASN A 104 -23.32 -9.59 -9.60
N VAL A 105 -22.07 -9.28 -9.92
CA VAL A 105 -21.55 -7.92 -9.73
C VAL A 105 -21.84 -7.17 -11.03
N GLY A 106 -22.61 -6.09 -10.95
CA GLY A 106 -22.97 -5.27 -12.12
C GLY A 106 -21.74 -4.96 -12.97
N ALA A 107 -21.92 -4.88 -14.30
CA ALA A 107 -20.86 -4.79 -15.29
C ALA A 107 -19.72 -3.85 -14.80
N LEU A 108 -18.54 -4.43 -14.59
CA LEU A 108 -17.34 -3.61 -14.37
C LEU A 108 -17.19 -2.68 -15.57
N PRO A 109 -16.93 -1.39 -15.37
CA PRO A 109 -16.82 -0.44 -16.46
C PRO A 109 -15.80 -0.94 -17.50
N GLY A 110 -16.05 -0.68 -18.78
CA GLY A 110 -15.25 -1.08 -19.94
C GLY A 110 -13.75 -0.90 -19.74
N ASP A 111 -13.02 0.02 -20.31
CA ASP A 111 -11.57 0.17 -20.16
C ASP A 111 -11.14 0.70 -18.79
N ILE A 112 -9.88 0.45 -18.40
CA ILE A 112 -9.30 1.09 -17.21
C ILE A 112 -9.38 2.59 -17.41
N ARG A 113 -9.97 3.30 -16.45
CA ARG A 113 -9.96 4.77 -16.48
C ARG A 113 -8.51 5.24 -16.48
N ASN A 114 -8.22 6.28 -17.25
CA ASN A 114 -6.87 6.87 -17.31
C ASN A 114 -6.37 7.38 -15.95
N ASP A 115 -7.29 7.71 -15.03
CA ASP A 115 -7.05 8.18 -13.67
C ASP A 115 -7.19 7.08 -12.60
N ALA A 116 -7.38 5.81 -12.98
CA ALA A 116 -7.51 4.71 -12.01
C ALA A 116 -6.23 4.48 -11.22
N PHE A 117 -5.08 4.86 -11.75
CA PHE A 117 -3.83 4.84 -11.02
C PHE A 117 -2.85 5.95 -11.41
N ALA A 118 -1.99 6.32 -10.47
CA ALA A 118 -0.92 7.28 -10.65
C ALA A 118 0.43 6.68 -10.19
N LEU A 119 1.51 7.01 -10.90
CA LEU A 119 2.87 6.53 -10.64
C LEU A 119 3.78 7.69 -10.24
N TRP A 120 4.32 7.65 -9.04
CA TRP A 120 5.20 8.64 -8.45
C TRP A 120 6.61 8.07 -8.40
N ASP A 121 7.43 8.40 -9.39
CA ASP A 121 8.77 7.86 -9.57
C ASP A 121 9.81 8.56 -8.70
N GLY A 122 10.71 7.79 -8.16
CA GLY A 122 11.84 8.20 -7.35
C GLY A 122 11.99 7.38 -6.07
N TYR A 123 13.11 7.58 -5.41
CA TYR A 123 13.35 6.97 -4.11
C TYR A 123 12.58 7.70 -3.01
N VAL A 124 12.21 6.97 -1.94
CA VAL A 124 11.64 7.55 -0.74
C VAL A 124 12.76 8.32 -0.01
N PRO A 125 12.51 9.58 0.46
CA PRO A 125 11.21 10.26 0.54
C PRO A 125 10.79 11.08 -0.69
N ASP A 126 11.65 11.26 -1.69
CA ASP A 126 11.45 12.23 -2.77
C ASP A 126 10.19 11.97 -3.60
N CYS A 127 9.88 10.71 -3.92
CA CYS A 127 8.67 10.35 -4.66
C CYS A 127 7.39 10.72 -3.90
N LEU A 128 7.42 10.66 -2.57
CA LEU A 128 6.26 10.97 -1.72
C LEU A 128 5.88 12.45 -1.78
N THR A 129 6.87 13.33 -1.92
CA THR A 129 6.64 14.78 -1.99
C THR A 129 5.96 15.23 -3.28
N LYS A 130 6.03 14.42 -4.34
CA LYS A 130 5.43 14.71 -5.64
C LYS A 130 3.90 14.53 -5.65
N CYS A 131 3.36 13.77 -4.70
CA CYS A 131 1.93 13.46 -4.64
C CYS A 131 1.14 14.58 -3.96
N PRO A 132 0.17 15.22 -4.66
CA PRO A 132 -0.65 16.28 -4.07
C PRO A 132 -1.78 15.74 -3.17
N VAL A 133 -2.06 14.44 -3.21
CA VAL A 133 -3.16 13.83 -2.47
C VAL A 133 -2.89 13.88 -0.96
N GLN A 134 -3.89 14.35 -0.21
CA GLN A 134 -3.78 14.56 1.23
C GLN A 134 -4.58 13.55 2.05
N GLN A 135 -5.36 12.68 1.40
CA GLN A 135 -6.18 11.73 2.13
C GLN A 135 -6.23 10.37 1.45
N PHE A 136 -5.87 9.35 2.21
CA PHE A 136 -5.92 7.95 1.81
C PHE A 136 -6.79 7.15 2.78
N SER A 137 -7.53 6.19 2.27
CA SER A 137 -8.27 5.22 3.08
C SER A 137 -7.46 3.94 3.33
N PHE A 138 -6.51 3.64 2.44
CA PHE A 138 -5.60 2.51 2.55
C PHE A 138 -4.21 2.88 2.08
N ILE A 139 -3.19 2.59 2.87
CA ILE A 139 -1.78 2.74 2.51
C ILE A 139 -1.07 1.43 2.87
N TYR A 140 -0.26 0.91 1.95
CA TYR A 140 0.60 -0.25 2.19
C TYR A 140 2.06 0.14 2.00
N ILE A 141 2.93 -0.23 2.94
CA ILE A 141 4.37 0.08 2.93
C ILE A 141 5.14 -1.23 2.82
N ASP A 142 5.95 -1.34 1.76
CA ASP A 142 6.76 -2.50 1.42
C ASP A 142 8.12 -2.03 0.85
N LEU A 143 9.02 -1.66 1.76
CA LEU A 143 10.28 -0.97 1.39
C LEU A 143 11.54 -1.73 1.82
N ASP A 144 11.40 -2.84 2.55
CA ASP A 144 12.49 -3.68 3.02
C ASP A 144 13.56 -2.98 3.91
N HIS A 145 13.90 -1.73 3.66
CA HIS A 145 14.94 -0.96 4.33
C HIS A 145 14.41 -0.08 5.47
N HIS A 146 15.27 0.20 6.45
CA HIS A 146 14.94 0.96 7.66
C HIS A 146 14.55 2.41 7.37
N ASP A 147 15.45 3.18 6.77
CA ASP A 147 15.30 4.64 6.65
C ASP A 147 14.15 5.05 5.72
N PRO A 148 13.96 4.41 4.53
CA PRO A 148 12.79 4.70 3.71
C PRO A 148 11.48 4.29 4.37
N THR A 149 11.44 3.20 5.15
CA THR A 149 10.25 2.82 5.92
C THR A 149 9.89 3.89 6.96
N ALA A 150 10.88 4.41 7.71
CA ALA A 150 10.65 5.49 8.66
C ALA A 150 10.07 6.75 7.98
N ALA A 151 10.65 7.16 6.86
CA ALA A 151 10.18 8.33 6.11
C ALA A 151 8.77 8.11 5.53
N ALA A 152 8.46 6.91 5.05
CA ALA A 152 7.13 6.57 4.56
C ALA A 152 6.07 6.62 5.67
N LEU A 153 6.40 6.21 6.90
CA LEU A 153 5.52 6.29 8.06
C LEU A 153 5.17 7.73 8.44
N GLU A 154 6.18 8.62 8.47
CA GLU A 154 6.00 10.06 8.73
C GLU A 154 5.09 10.72 7.69
N TRP A 155 5.21 10.32 6.43
CA TRP A 155 4.37 10.82 5.34
C TRP A 155 2.95 10.24 5.38
N ALA A 156 2.81 8.94 5.63
CA ALA A 156 1.56 8.20 5.51
C ALA A 156 0.57 8.52 6.64
N TRP A 157 1.04 8.56 7.90
CA TRP A 157 0.15 8.69 9.04
C TRP A 157 -0.73 9.94 9.05
N PRO A 158 -0.22 11.16 8.83
CA PRO A 158 -1.07 12.35 8.76
C PRO A 158 -2.07 12.30 7.59
N ARG A 159 -1.74 11.60 6.51
CA ARG A 159 -2.59 11.47 5.31
C ARG A 159 -3.59 10.32 5.37
N LEU A 160 -3.43 9.39 6.30
CA LEU A 160 -4.39 8.32 6.49
C LEU A 160 -5.67 8.87 7.12
N ALA A 161 -6.81 8.62 6.46
CA ALA A 161 -8.11 9.04 6.97
C ALA A 161 -8.44 8.39 8.31
N PRO A 162 -9.24 9.04 9.19
CA PRO A 162 -9.83 8.37 10.33
C PRO A 162 -10.64 7.13 9.89
N GLY A 163 -10.36 5.98 10.48
CA GLY A 163 -10.93 4.69 10.05
C GLY A 163 -10.14 4.01 8.92
N GLY A 164 -9.18 4.68 8.31
CA GLY A 164 -8.30 4.11 7.29
C GLY A 164 -7.34 3.07 7.85
N ILE A 165 -6.80 2.25 6.96
CA ILE A 165 -5.89 1.16 7.30
C ILE A 165 -4.51 1.42 6.71
N LEU A 166 -3.48 1.23 7.54
CA LEU A 166 -2.08 1.18 7.17
C LEU A 166 -1.60 -0.26 7.27
N GLY A 167 -1.06 -0.78 6.19
CA GLY A 167 -0.49 -2.12 6.09
C GLY A 167 1.03 -2.08 5.93
N PHE A 168 1.69 -3.13 6.40
CA PHE A 168 3.13 -3.33 6.31
C PHE A 168 3.41 -4.73 5.81
N ASP A 169 4.36 -4.88 4.88
CA ASP A 169 4.85 -6.21 4.48
C ASP A 169 5.82 -6.71 5.55
N ASP A 170 7.00 -6.37 5.52
CA ASP A 170 8.12 -6.94 6.27
C ASP A 170 8.13 -6.68 7.79
N TYR A 171 6.98 -6.70 8.45
CA TYR A 171 6.91 -6.62 9.90
C TYR A 171 7.12 -7.99 10.54
N PHE A 172 8.23 -8.16 11.26
CA PHE A 172 8.54 -9.39 11.96
C PHE A 172 9.04 -9.13 13.39
N PRO A 173 8.39 -9.69 14.43
CA PRO A 173 8.76 -9.44 15.82
C PRO A 173 10.19 -9.92 16.20
N SER A 174 10.80 -10.81 15.42
CA SER A 174 12.14 -11.33 15.70
C SER A 174 13.29 -10.36 15.38
N ARG A 175 13.02 -9.15 14.93
CA ARG A 175 14.01 -8.13 14.57
C ARG A 175 14.97 -8.50 13.43
N GLU A 176 14.71 -9.56 12.71
CA GLU A 176 15.53 -9.96 11.55
C GLU A 176 15.21 -9.15 10.29
N ARG A 177 14.09 -8.41 10.30
CA ARG A 177 13.65 -7.54 9.21
C ARG A 177 14.02 -6.10 9.51
N LEU A 178 14.64 -5.43 8.54
CA LEU A 178 15.15 -4.06 8.69
C LEU A 178 14.03 -3.02 8.79
N ALA A 179 12.86 -3.33 8.24
CA ALA A 179 11.67 -2.49 8.33
C ALA A 179 11.00 -2.54 9.72
N SER A 180 11.22 -3.59 10.53
CA SER A 180 10.52 -3.75 11.82
C SER A 180 10.86 -2.68 12.86
N PRO A 181 12.12 -2.27 13.09
CA PRO A 181 12.43 -1.27 14.11
C PRO A 181 11.72 0.08 13.93
N PRO A 182 11.66 0.70 12.73
CA PRO A 182 10.90 1.94 12.55
C PRO A 182 9.39 1.73 12.71
N ILE A 183 8.86 0.54 12.35
CA ILE A 183 7.45 0.21 12.57
C ILE A 183 7.16 0.08 14.07
N ASP A 184 8.01 -0.62 14.85
CA ASP A 184 7.86 -0.72 16.31
C ASP A 184 7.85 0.64 16.98
N ALA A 185 8.81 1.51 16.64
CA ALA A 185 8.88 2.87 17.18
C ALA A 185 7.62 3.69 16.84
N PHE A 186 7.10 3.54 15.63
CA PHE A 186 5.86 4.17 15.21
C PHE A 186 4.64 3.63 15.99
N LEU A 187 4.52 2.32 16.15
CA LEU A 187 3.43 1.70 16.91
C LEU A 187 3.42 2.18 18.36
N ASP A 188 4.58 2.27 19.00
CA ASP A 188 4.74 2.79 20.36
C ASP A 188 4.30 4.26 20.48
N GLN A 189 4.60 5.09 19.48
CA GLN A 189 4.17 6.48 19.46
C GLN A 189 2.66 6.63 19.25
N GLN A 190 2.07 5.78 18.41
CA GLN A 190 0.69 5.92 17.97
C GLN A 190 -0.29 4.97 18.68
N TYR A 191 0.13 4.20 19.71
CA TYR A 191 -0.66 3.12 20.30
C TYR A 191 -2.08 3.51 20.75
N ARG A 192 -2.31 4.79 21.12
CA ARG A 192 -3.62 5.32 21.52
C ARG A 192 -4.53 5.60 20.33
N ASP A 193 -3.95 5.88 19.16
CA ASP A 193 -4.65 6.35 17.98
C ASP A 193 -4.82 5.26 16.91
N LEU A 194 -4.42 4.03 17.24
CA LEU A 194 -4.55 2.88 16.35
C LEU A 194 -5.22 1.67 17.03
N ARG A 195 -5.62 0.70 16.22
CA ARG A 195 -5.95 -0.66 16.65
C ARG A 195 -5.41 -1.68 15.65
N LEU A 196 -5.02 -2.85 16.11
CA LEU A 196 -4.67 -3.98 15.26
C LEU A 196 -5.91 -4.45 14.49
N VAL A 197 -5.76 -4.71 13.20
CA VAL A 197 -6.78 -5.30 12.32
C VAL A 197 -6.43 -6.74 11.99
N HIS A 198 -5.20 -6.97 11.50
CA HIS A 198 -4.74 -8.29 11.11
C HIS A 198 -3.22 -8.39 11.28
N PHE A 199 -2.75 -9.57 11.64
CA PHE A 199 -1.34 -9.92 11.61
C PHE A 199 -1.19 -11.39 11.25
N ALA A 200 -0.59 -11.67 10.12
CA ALA A 200 -0.17 -13.02 9.69
C ALA A 200 0.90 -12.92 8.60
N ASN A 201 1.73 -13.95 8.46
CA ASN A 201 2.71 -14.09 7.38
C ASN A 201 3.64 -12.89 7.20
N ASN A 202 4.09 -12.26 8.30
CA ASN A 202 4.91 -11.04 8.34
C ASN A 202 4.19 -9.78 7.82
N GLN A 203 2.89 -9.81 7.71
CA GLN A 203 2.07 -8.68 7.30
C GLN A 203 1.27 -8.17 8.47
N LEU A 204 1.37 -6.88 8.73
CA LEU A 204 0.67 -6.21 9.82
C LEU A 204 -0.27 -5.16 9.23
N PHE A 205 -1.52 -5.15 9.69
CA PHE A 205 -2.51 -4.13 9.34
C PHE A 205 -3.03 -3.47 10.61
N ILE A 206 -2.97 -2.15 10.62
CA ILE A 206 -3.49 -1.33 11.71
C ILE A 206 -4.51 -0.33 11.17
N ARG A 207 -5.51 -0.02 11.99
CA ARG A 207 -6.53 0.99 11.68
C ARG A 207 -6.28 2.25 12.50
N LYS A 208 -6.29 3.40 11.86
CA LYS A 208 -6.32 4.70 12.53
C LYS A 208 -7.69 4.90 13.19
N ARG A 209 -7.69 5.19 14.49
CA ARG A 209 -8.94 5.49 15.19
C ARG A 209 -9.55 6.80 14.67
N GLY A 210 -10.88 6.84 14.56
CA GLY A 210 -11.59 8.10 14.34
C GLY A 210 -11.59 8.94 15.62
N ASN A 211 -11.51 10.25 15.50
CA ASN A 211 -11.69 11.14 16.64
C ASN A 211 -13.06 10.83 17.30
N ALA A 212 -13.07 10.54 18.58
CA ALA A 212 -14.29 10.22 19.35
C ALA A 212 -15.37 11.34 19.36
N ALA A 213 -15.05 12.50 18.78
CA ALA A 213 -15.91 13.68 18.74
C ALA A 213 -17.14 13.56 17.80
N VAL A 214 -17.17 12.59 16.87
CA VAL A 214 -18.27 12.50 15.86
C VAL A 214 -19.44 11.61 16.34
N ARG A 215 -19.33 10.93 17.49
CA ARG A 215 -20.40 10.03 17.99
C ARG A 215 -21.47 10.68 18.88
N ARG A 216 -21.54 12.02 19.00
CA ARG A 216 -22.53 12.70 19.88
C ARG A 216 -23.61 13.50 19.17
N SER A 217 -23.89 13.28 17.89
CA SER A 217 -24.94 14.01 17.18
C SER A 217 -25.94 13.12 16.41
N VAL A 218 -26.22 11.91 16.90
CA VAL A 218 -27.43 11.16 16.48
C VAL A 218 -28.00 10.50 17.71
N ALA A 219 -28.79 11.24 18.43
CA ALA A 219 -29.76 10.78 19.43
C ALA A 219 -30.99 11.67 19.32
#